data_9038cd526f98fa1bcc0f312b1855266a
#
_entry.id   9038cd526f98fa1bcc0f312b1855266a
#
_cell.length_a   1.000
_cell.length_b   1.000
_cell.length_c   1.000
_cell.angle_alpha   90.00
_cell.angle_beta   90.00
_cell.angle_gamma   90.00
#
_symmetry.space_group_name_H-M   'P 1'
#
loop_
_entity.id
_entity.type
_entity.pdbx_description
1 polymer ?
#
loop_
_entity_poly.entity_id
_entity_poly.type
_entity_poly.pdbx_seq_one_letter_code
_entity_poly.pdbx_strand_id
1 'polypeptide(L)'
;MIAGFDQPTSGEIKLDDQLLVSANTQTPPNSDRVVVFQNGALFPWKTVVENIAYGPIVQKTQSRDQAEEEARALLNKAGNLERIAGAFPGQISSGMQRRVEILRALINKPKVLLLDEPFRAMDTVSKSKMHQHLLDIHDKFKPSILLITHDLVEAILLADVVLVMTTRPGTIKVNINVDLPRPRSRDMIVSEEFTRLQKQAIAAVHEEARKAFERGEKEFA
;
A
#
# COMPACT_ATOMS: atom_id res chain seq x y z
N MET A 1 12.96 5.12 5.48
CA MET A 1 13.48 6.29 4.71
C MET A 1 12.35 7.11 4.08
N ILE A 2 11.61 6.70 3.04
CA ILE A 2 10.54 7.52 2.42
C ILE A 2 9.53 8.05 3.45
N ALA A 3 9.10 7.22 4.39
CA ALA A 3 8.18 7.63 5.47
C ALA A 3 8.77 8.61 6.51
N GLY A 4 10.08 8.85 6.46
CA GLY A 4 10.75 9.73 7.42
C GLY A 4 11.18 9.06 8.73
N PHE A 5 11.16 7.72 8.82
CA PHE A 5 11.56 7.00 10.04
C PHE A 5 13.06 6.77 10.14
N ASP A 6 13.77 6.83 9.02
CA ASP A 6 15.19 6.50 8.94
C ASP A 6 15.91 7.30 7.85
N GLN A 7 17.24 7.39 7.92
CA GLN A 7 18.09 8.08 6.96
C GLN A 7 18.90 7.10 6.13
N PRO A 8 19.21 7.43 4.86
CA PRO A 8 20.14 6.65 4.06
C PRO A 8 21.60 6.94 4.49
N THR A 9 22.46 5.95 4.37
CA THR A 9 23.91 6.13 4.56
C THR A 9 24.50 7.02 3.47
N SER A 10 23.95 6.95 2.25
CA SER A 10 24.35 7.75 1.09
C SER A 10 23.18 7.88 0.12
N GLY A 11 23.29 8.83 -0.83
CA GLY A 11 22.23 9.13 -1.78
C GLY A 11 21.16 10.06 -1.21
N GLU A 12 20.11 10.28 -2.00
CA GLU A 12 19.02 11.18 -1.65
C GLU A 12 17.67 10.66 -2.17
N ILE A 13 16.60 11.07 -1.49
CA ILE A 13 15.23 10.86 -1.95
C ILE A 13 14.59 12.23 -2.12
N LYS A 14 13.94 12.43 -3.26
CA LYS A 14 13.15 13.65 -3.58
C LYS A 14 11.67 13.31 -3.73
N LEU A 15 10.84 14.27 -3.37
CA LEU A 15 9.40 14.26 -3.60
C LEU A 15 9.03 15.59 -4.26
N ASP A 16 8.46 15.57 -5.46
CA ASP A 16 8.16 16.78 -6.26
C ASP A 16 9.40 17.71 -6.37
N ASP A 17 10.55 17.16 -6.73
CA ASP A 17 11.86 17.82 -6.83
C ASP A 17 12.42 18.43 -5.52
N GLN A 18 11.68 18.32 -4.41
CA GLN A 18 12.14 18.75 -3.11
C GLN A 18 12.90 17.63 -2.39
N LEU A 19 14.06 17.97 -1.83
CA LEU A 19 14.86 17.02 -1.05
C LEU A 19 14.07 16.57 0.20
N LEU A 20 13.79 15.27 0.27
CA LEU A 20 13.07 14.67 1.37
C LEU A 20 14.00 14.13 2.44
N VAL A 21 15.02 13.39 2.03
CA VAL A 21 16.00 12.77 2.92
C VAL A 21 17.33 12.54 2.19
N SER A 22 18.40 12.74 2.92
CA SER A 22 19.77 12.40 2.53
C SER A 22 20.55 11.95 3.76
N ALA A 23 21.84 11.60 3.61
CA ALA A 23 22.69 11.25 4.74
C ALA A 23 22.75 12.35 5.84
N ASN A 24 22.54 13.61 5.45
CA ASN A 24 22.65 14.77 6.37
C ASN A 24 21.29 15.49 6.60
N THR A 25 20.23 15.05 5.96
CA THR A 25 18.92 15.72 6.01
C THR A 25 17.83 14.67 6.19
N GLN A 26 16.94 14.87 7.14
CA GLN A 26 15.77 14.03 7.35
C GLN A 26 14.54 14.91 7.53
N THR A 27 13.56 14.73 6.65
CA THR A 27 12.23 15.29 6.86
C THR A 27 11.42 14.32 7.73
N PRO A 28 10.90 14.77 8.88
CA PRO A 28 10.12 13.91 9.76
C PRO A 28 8.85 13.39 9.06
N PRO A 29 8.22 12.31 9.59
CA PRO A 29 6.93 11.84 9.09
C PRO A 29 5.90 12.97 9.07
N ASN A 30 5.12 13.04 8.00
CA ASN A 30 4.04 14.00 7.85
C ASN A 30 2.88 13.41 7.03
N SER A 31 1.83 14.22 6.83
CA SER A 31 0.62 13.79 6.08
C SER A 31 0.83 13.55 4.59
N ASP A 32 1.92 14.03 4.00
CA ASP A 32 2.21 13.82 2.57
C ASP A 32 2.60 12.36 2.26
N ARG A 33 3.08 11.64 3.27
CA ARG A 33 3.60 10.28 3.17
C ARG A 33 3.02 9.43 4.28
N VAL A 34 2.01 8.65 3.95
CA VAL A 34 1.30 7.84 4.93
C VAL A 34 1.61 6.37 4.74
N VAL A 35 1.92 5.68 5.84
CA VAL A 35 2.19 4.24 5.85
C VAL A 35 0.95 3.49 6.33
N VAL A 36 0.59 2.46 5.59
CA VAL A 36 -0.34 1.41 6.03
C VAL A 36 0.50 0.18 6.34
N PHE A 37 0.68 -0.10 7.62
CA PHE A 37 1.51 -1.20 8.11
C PHE A 37 0.86 -2.56 7.86
N GLN A 38 1.68 -3.60 7.86
CA GLN A 38 1.26 -5.00 7.72
C GLN A 38 0.25 -5.41 8.80
N ASN A 39 0.53 -5.09 10.05
CA ASN A 39 -0.37 -5.33 11.16
C ASN A 39 -1.37 -4.19 11.29
N GLY A 40 -2.64 -4.53 11.51
CA GLY A 40 -3.71 -3.56 11.65
C GLY A 40 -3.42 -2.49 12.72
N ALA A 41 -3.71 -1.24 12.39
CA ALA A 41 -3.40 -0.09 13.23
C ALA A 41 -4.64 0.78 13.55
N LEU A 42 -5.86 0.25 13.39
CA LEU A 42 -7.06 0.98 13.79
C LEU A 42 -7.11 1.12 15.31
N PHE A 43 -7.58 2.28 15.78
CA PHE A 43 -7.82 2.51 17.19
C PHE A 43 -9.06 1.72 17.62
N PRO A 44 -8.94 0.69 18.48
CA PRO A 44 -10.05 -0.19 18.82
C PRO A 44 -11.16 0.50 19.61
N TRP A 45 -10.86 1.60 20.28
CA TRP A 45 -11.80 2.43 21.07
C TRP A 45 -12.47 3.55 20.27
N LYS A 46 -12.19 3.67 18.97
CA LYS A 46 -12.82 4.63 18.06
C LYS A 46 -13.67 3.91 17.05
N THR A 47 -14.77 4.53 16.68
CA THR A 47 -15.61 4.05 15.58
C THR A 47 -14.87 4.14 14.24
N VAL A 48 -15.42 3.52 13.20
CA VAL A 48 -14.87 3.57 11.84
C VAL A 48 -14.73 5.02 11.36
N VAL A 49 -15.78 5.82 11.51
CA VAL A 49 -15.74 7.23 11.07
C VAL A 49 -14.71 8.03 11.86
N GLU A 50 -14.61 7.83 13.18
CA GLU A 50 -13.61 8.51 14.02
C GLU A 50 -12.18 8.05 13.72
N ASN A 51 -11.98 6.79 13.34
CA ASN A 51 -10.68 6.31 12.88
C ASN A 51 -10.24 7.04 11.61
N ILE A 52 -11.13 7.15 10.61
CA ILE A 52 -10.82 7.83 9.35
C ILE A 52 -10.58 9.33 9.61
N ALA A 53 -11.47 10.00 10.32
CA ALA A 53 -11.41 11.44 10.58
C ALA A 53 -10.24 11.88 11.49
N TYR A 54 -9.54 10.93 12.13
CA TYR A 54 -8.56 11.22 13.17
C TYR A 54 -7.41 12.14 12.70
N GLY A 55 -6.85 11.87 11.52
CA GLY A 55 -5.71 12.61 11.01
C GLY A 55 -5.98 14.13 10.89
N PRO A 56 -6.97 14.55 10.11
CA PRO A 56 -7.33 15.97 9.95
C PRO A 56 -7.65 16.68 11.27
N ILE A 57 -8.30 15.98 12.22
CA ILE A 57 -8.64 16.53 13.53
C ILE A 57 -7.38 16.82 14.36
N VAL A 58 -6.46 15.84 14.46
CA VAL A 58 -5.23 15.99 15.25
C VAL A 58 -4.28 17.02 14.64
N GLN A 59 -4.23 17.08 13.31
CA GLN A 59 -3.46 18.11 12.58
C GLN A 59 -4.11 19.49 12.62
N LYS A 60 -5.34 19.61 13.17
CA LYS A 60 -6.11 20.85 13.22
C LYS A 60 -6.37 21.50 11.85
N THR A 61 -6.40 20.66 10.80
CA THR A 61 -6.68 21.11 9.42
C THR A 61 -8.19 21.22 9.16
N GLN A 62 -9.00 20.50 9.95
CA GLN A 62 -10.46 20.50 9.89
C GLN A 62 -11.07 20.46 11.28
N SER A 63 -12.31 20.97 11.43
CA SER A 63 -13.13 20.71 12.60
C SER A 63 -13.53 19.24 12.65
N ARG A 64 -14.00 18.79 13.82
CA ARG A 64 -14.47 17.40 13.99
C ARG A 64 -15.61 17.08 13.00
N ASP A 65 -16.61 17.95 12.93
CA ASP A 65 -17.79 17.74 12.09
C ASP A 65 -17.40 17.66 10.60
N GLN A 66 -16.52 18.55 10.14
CA GLN A 66 -16.02 18.53 8.76
C GLN A 66 -15.24 17.25 8.43
N ALA A 67 -14.36 16.82 9.33
CA ALA A 67 -13.56 15.60 9.13
C ALA A 67 -14.44 14.34 9.15
N GLU A 68 -15.45 14.27 10.02
CA GLU A 68 -16.39 13.14 10.06
C GLU A 68 -17.31 13.11 8.81
N GLU A 69 -17.74 14.27 8.31
CA GLU A 69 -18.50 14.38 7.06
C GLU A 69 -17.65 13.91 5.86
N GLU A 70 -16.39 14.36 5.74
CA GLU A 70 -15.47 13.89 4.69
C GLU A 70 -15.20 12.37 4.82
N ALA A 71 -15.04 11.86 6.04
CA ALA A 71 -14.87 10.43 6.29
C ALA A 71 -16.08 9.59 5.82
N ARG A 72 -17.31 10.06 6.06
CA ARG A 72 -18.55 9.42 5.55
C ARG A 72 -18.60 9.46 4.02
N ALA A 73 -18.25 10.59 3.41
CA ALA A 73 -18.18 10.71 1.97
C ALA A 73 -17.16 9.73 1.35
N LEU A 74 -16.01 9.54 2.00
CA LEU A 74 -15.00 8.54 1.59
C LEU A 74 -15.53 7.11 1.72
N LEU A 75 -16.21 6.77 2.82
CA LEU A 75 -16.85 5.46 3.03
C LEU A 75 -17.87 5.15 1.92
N ASN A 76 -18.69 6.12 1.56
CA ASN A 76 -19.64 5.98 0.45
C ASN A 76 -18.93 5.78 -0.89
N LYS A 77 -17.94 6.61 -1.18
CA LYS A 77 -17.15 6.55 -2.41
C LYS A 77 -16.39 5.24 -2.56
N ALA A 78 -15.97 4.65 -1.44
CA ALA A 78 -15.25 3.38 -1.41
C ALA A 78 -16.13 2.12 -1.50
N GLY A 79 -17.43 2.24 -1.79
CA GLY A 79 -18.34 1.12 -2.04
C GLY A 79 -19.45 0.97 -0.98
N ASN A 80 -20.11 2.06 -0.65
CA ASN A 80 -21.26 2.12 0.27
C ASN A 80 -20.97 1.52 1.67
N LEU A 81 -19.80 1.87 2.23
CA LEU A 81 -19.40 1.44 3.56
C LEU A 81 -19.95 2.33 4.68
N GLU A 82 -20.77 3.33 4.39
CA GLU A 82 -21.30 4.26 5.40
C GLU A 82 -22.08 3.54 6.50
N ARG A 83 -22.74 2.43 6.16
CA ARG A 83 -23.47 1.60 7.14
C ARG A 83 -22.64 1.12 8.33
N ILE A 84 -21.31 1.06 8.18
CA ILE A 84 -20.39 0.67 9.26
C ILE A 84 -19.72 1.87 9.95
N ALA A 85 -20.08 3.10 9.61
CA ALA A 85 -19.45 4.31 10.14
C ALA A 85 -19.43 4.36 11.67
N GLY A 86 -20.51 3.94 12.32
CA GLY A 86 -20.64 3.87 13.77
C GLY A 86 -20.13 2.58 14.42
N ALA A 87 -19.68 1.60 13.64
CA ALA A 87 -19.14 0.36 14.19
C ALA A 87 -17.71 0.54 14.72
N PHE A 88 -17.33 -0.27 15.70
CA PHE A 88 -15.94 -0.36 16.17
C PHE A 88 -15.15 -1.40 15.35
N PRO A 89 -13.81 -1.29 15.29
CA PRO A 89 -12.98 -2.24 14.54
C PRO A 89 -13.28 -3.71 14.82
N GLY A 90 -13.48 -4.09 16.08
CA GLY A 90 -13.80 -5.46 16.45
C GLY A 90 -15.17 -5.99 15.97
N GLN A 91 -16.03 -5.13 15.43
CA GLN A 91 -17.37 -5.47 14.93
C GLN A 91 -17.39 -5.66 13.39
N ILE A 92 -16.27 -5.45 12.72
CA ILE A 92 -16.16 -5.56 11.26
C ILE A 92 -15.09 -6.58 10.87
N SER A 93 -15.20 -7.16 9.67
CA SER A 93 -14.24 -8.14 9.18
C SER A 93 -12.85 -7.54 8.96
N SER A 94 -11.80 -8.37 8.98
CA SER A 94 -10.42 -7.95 8.72
C SER A 94 -10.25 -7.23 7.37
N GLY A 95 -10.93 -7.71 6.34
CA GLY A 95 -10.95 -7.02 5.04
C GLY A 95 -11.61 -5.63 5.11
N MET A 96 -12.68 -5.46 5.90
CA MET A 96 -13.26 -4.13 6.14
C MET A 96 -12.33 -3.24 6.97
N GLN A 97 -11.67 -3.79 8.00
CA GLN A 97 -10.66 -3.04 8.76
C GLN A 97 -9.55 -2.52 7.85
N ARG A 98 -9.02 -3.35 6.94
CA ARG A 98 -7.98 -2.94 5.99
C ARG A 98 -8.46 -1.82 5.06
N ARG A 99 -9.70 -1.88 4.58
CA ARG A 99 -10.29 -0.79 3.78
C ARG A 99 -10.36 0.51 4.57
N VAL A 100 -10.80 0.44 5.83
CA VAL A 100 -10.86 1.60 6.72
C VAL A 100 -9.46 2.20 6.97
N GLU A 101 -8.42 1.37 7.12
CA GLU A 101 -7.03 1.83 7.26
C GLU A 101 -6.55 2.60 6.02
N ILE A 102 -6.84 2.09 4.83
CA ILE A 102 -6.50 2.78 3.58
C ILE A 102 -7.27 4.10 3.49
N LEU A 103 -8.56 4.14 3.84
CA LEU A 103 -9.35 5.38 3.84
C LEU A 103 -8.85 6.39 4.89
N ARG A 104 -8.41 5.91 6.08
CA ARG A 104 -7.77 6.74 7.11
C ARG A 104 -6.45 7.36 6.61
N ALA A 105 -5.73 6.65 5.75
CA ALA A 105 -4.56 7.21 5.09
C ALA A 105 -4.96 8.26 4.05
N LEU A 106 -5.93 7.95 3.19
CA LEU A 106 -6.35 8.77 2.05
C LEU A 106 -7.02 10.09 2.42
N ILE A 107 -7.70 10.18 3.58
CA ILE A 107 -8.34 11.43 4.02
C ILE A 107 -7.32 12.56 4.21
N ASN A 108 -6.07 12.21 4.47
CA ASN A 108 -4.97 13.16 4.58
C ASN A 108 -4.46 13.65 3.21
N LYS A 109 -5.04 13.16 2.11
CA LYS A 109 -4.65 13.50 0.73
C LYS A 109 -3.13 13.35 0.50
N PRO A 110 -2.55 12.19 0.86
CA PRO A 110 -1.11 11.99 0.79
C PRO A 110 -0.64 12.03 -0.66
N LYS A 111 0.56 12.57 -0.89
CA LYS A 111 1.25 12.46 -2.18
C LYS A 111 1.73 11.04 -2.43
N VAL A 112 2.17 10.35 -1.36
CA VAL A 112 2.65 8.96 -1.42
C VAL A 112 1.96 8.12 -0.36
N LEU A 113 1.37 7.01 -0.80
CA LEU A 113 0.83 5.96 0.06
C LEU A 113 1.77 4.76 0.07
N LEU A 114 2.30 4.43 1.24
CA LEU A 114 3.21 3.31 1.43
C LEU A 114 2.41 2.14 2.01
N LEU A 115 2.35 1.03 1.28
CA LEU A 115 1.63 -0.17 1.66
C LEU A 115 2.62 -1.31 1.92
N ASP A 116 2.74 -1.73 3.17
CA ASP A 116 3.63 -2.81 3.57
C ASP A 116 2.84 -4.10 3.76
N GLU A 117 2.99 -5.05 2.84
CA GLU A 117 2.29 -6.34 2.78
C GLU A 117 0.79 -6.23 3.13
N PRO A 118 0.02 -5.34 2.48
CA PRO A 118 -1.32 -4.97 2.94
C PRO A 118 -2.33 -6.12 2.88
N PHE A 119 -2.02 -7.21 2.16
CA PHE A 119 -2.93 -8.35 1.95
C PHE A 119 -2.43 -9.65 2.58
N ARG A 120 -1.33 -9.58 3.35
CA ARG A 120 -0.81 -10.74 4.08
C ARG A 120 -1.88 -11.30 5.03
N ALA A 121 -1.91 -12.62 5.16
CA ALA A 121 -2.85 -13.35 6.01
C ALA A 121 -4.35 -13.21 5.63
N MET A 122 -4.65 -12.76 4.39
CA MET A 122 -6.02 -12.81 3.85
C MET A 122 -6.25 -14.12 3.08
N ASP A 123 -7.46 -14.65 3.19
CA ASP A 123 -7.91 -15.73 2.30
C ASP A 123 -8.03 -15.24 0.84
N THR A 124 -7.98 -16.18 -0.11
CA THR A 124 -7.95 -15.88 -1.55
C THR A 124 -9.15 -15.03 -2.00
N VAL A 125 -10.35 -15.25 -1.44
CA VAL A 125 -11.55 -14.50 -1.85
C VAL A 125 -11.50 -13.06 -1.32
N SER A 126 -11.15 -12.90 -0.05
CA SER A 126 -10.98 -11.58 0.58
C SER A 126 -9.86 -10.78 -0.10
N LYS A 127 -8.72 -11.42 -0.37
CA LYS A 127 -7.59 -10.84 -1.08
C LYS A 127 -8.01 -10.32 -2.47
N SER A 128 -8.73 -11.13 -3.23
CA SER A 128 -9.24 -10.76 -4.55
C SER A 128 -10.11 -9.49 -4.52
N LYS A 129 -11.04 -9.43 -3.57
CA LYS A 129 -11.89 -8.25 -3.37
C LYS A 129 -11.07 -7.02 -2.99
N MET A 130 -10.04 -7.20 -2.16
CA MET A 130 -9.18 -6.11 -1.73
C MET A 130 -8.30 -5.57 -2.88
N HIS A 131 -7.79 -6.43 -3.77
CA HIS A 131 -7.10 -5.98 -4.98
C HIS A 131 -7.99 -5.08 -5.82
N GLN A 132 -9.23 -5.51 -6.10
CA GLN A 132 -10.17 -4.69 -6.87
C GLN A 132 -10.46 -3.36 -6.15
N HIS A 133 -10.66 -3.36 -4.82
CA HIS A 133 -10.86 -2.14 -4.07
C HIS A 133 -9.67 -1.18 -4.12
N LEU A 134 -8.43 -1.70 -4.09
CA LEU A 134 -7.25 -0.85 -4.22
C LEU A 134 -7.16 -0.23 -5.63
N LEU A 135 -7.47 -1.01 -6.67
CA LEU A 135 -7.58 -0.50 -8.05
C LEU A 135 -8.64 0.59 -8.16
N ASP A 136 -9.84 0.36 -7.61
CA ASP A 136 -10.92 1.35 -7.60
C ASP A 136 -10.52 2.64 -6.86
N ILE A 137 -9.82 2.50 -5.73
CA ILE A 137 -9.28 3.62 -4.95
C ILE A 137 -8.24 4.37 -5.77
N HIS A 138 -7.28 3.67 -6.38
CA HIS A 138 -6.28 4.28 -7.23
C HIS A 138 -6.93 5.04 -8.40
N ASP A 139 -7.92 4.46 -9.07
CA ASP A 139 -8.60 5.10 -10.21
C ASP A 139 -9.39 6.35 -9.80
N LYS A 140 -9.95 6.36 -8.59
CA LYS A 140 -10.75 7.48 -8.07
C LYS A 140 -9.92 8.62 -7.49
N PHE A 141 -8.81 8.31 -6.81
CA PHE A 141 -8.05 9.28 -6.02
C PHE A 141 -6.66 9.57 -6.59
N LYS A 142 -6.14 8.69 -7.48
CA LYS A 142 -4.84 8.83 -8.15
C LYS A 142 -3.64 9.09 -7.21
N PRO A 143 -3.52 8.48 -6.03
CA PRO A 143 -2.33 8.65 -5.22
C PRO A 143 -1.13 7.93 -5.86
N SER A 144 0.10 8.40 -5.63
CA SER A 144 1.29 7.58 -5.88
C SER A 144 1.35 6.48 -4.82
N ILE A 145 1.49 5.22 -5.24
CA ILE A 145 1.50 4.07 -4.31
C ILE A 145 2.83 3.33 -4.43
N LEU A 146 3.51 3.12 -3.30
CA LEU A 146 4.58 2.15 -3.18
C LEU A 146 4.06 0.94 -2.40
N LEU A 147 3.95 -0.19 -3.09
CA LEU A 147 3.47 -1.46 -2.54
C LEU A 147 4.64 -2.40 -2.32
N ILE A 148 4.79 -2.91 -1.11
CA ILE A 148 5.71 -4.00 -0.78
C ILE A 148 4.87 -5.28 -0.67
N THR A 149 5.24 -6.30 -1.43
CA THR A 149 4.61 -7.62 -1.40
C THR A 149 5.59 -8.71 -1.85
N HIS A 150 5.38 -9.93 -1.37
CA HIS A 150 6.05 -11.14 -1.89
C HIS A 150 5.18 -11.90 -2.90
N ASP A 151 3.97 -11.44 -3.16
CA ASP A 151 3.03 -12.06 -4.10
C ASP A 151 3.18 -11.45 -5.50
N LEU A 152 3.68 -12.25 -6.44
CA LEU A 152 3.93 -11.79 -7.82
C LEU A 152 2.66 -11.43 -8.57
N VAL A 153 1.53 -12.07 -8.26
CA VAL A 153 0.24 -11.74 -8.88
C VAL A 153 -0.22 -10.36 -8.42
N GLU A 154 -0.07 -10.06 -7.12
CA GLU A 154 -0.35 -8.73 -6.57
C GLU A 154 0.51 -7.66 -7.24
N ALA A 155 1.83 -7.90 -7.28
CA ALA A 155 2.77 -6.94 -7.85
C ALA A 155 2.41 -6.59 -9.30
N ILE A 156 2.17 -7.59 -10.15
CA ILE A 156 1.88 -7.37 -11.58
C ILE A 156 0.48 -6.78 -11.77
N LEU A 157 -0.53 -7.25 -11.02
CA LEU A 157 -1.90 -6.77 -11.19
C LEU A 157 -2.05 -5.30 -10.78
N LEU A 158 -1.36 -4.88 -9.72
CA LEU A 158 -1.60 -3.59 -9.07
C LEU A 158 -0.63 -2.49 -9.52
N ALA A 159 0.64 -2.83 -9.82
CA ALA A 159 1.67 -1.83 -10.07
C ALA A 159 1.85 -1.51 -11.56
N ASP A 160 2.29 -0.29 -11.88
CA ASP A 160 2.75 0.11 -13.22
C ASP A 160 4.21 -0.28 -13.46
N VAL A 161 4.98 -0.41 -12.35
CA VAL A 161 6.37 -0.84 -12.37
C VAL A 161 6.60 -1.81 -11.21
N VAL A 162 7.21 -2.97 -11.50
CA VAL A 162 7.60 -3.95 -10.48
C VAL A 162 9.12 -3.96 -10.35
N LEU A 163 9.60 -3.69 -9.14
CA LEU A 163 11.02 -3.74 -8.80
C LEU A 163 11.30 -5.06 -8.06
N VAL A 164 12.05 -5.95 -8.69
CA VAL A 164 12.52 -7.19 -8.05
C VAL A 164 13.83 -6.91 -7.35
N MET A 165 13.90 -7.22 -6.06
CA MET A 165 15.09 -7.00 -5.23
C MET A 165 15.88 -8.30 -5.04
N THR A 166 17.19 -8.15 -4.89
CA THR A 166 18.07 -9.24 -4.43
C THR A 166 17.91 -9.47 -2.93
N THR A 167 18.42 -10.61 -2.44
CA THR A 167 18.49 -10.90 -1.00
C THR A 167 19.56 -10.02 -0.32
N ARG A 168 20.68 -10.54 0.13
CA ARG A 168 21.74 -9.78 0.82
C ARG A 168 22.99 -9.63 -0.05
N PRO A 169 23.41 -8.41 -0.38
CA PRO A 169 22.78 -7.13 -0.07
C PRO A 169 21.50 -6.88 -0.89
N GLY A 170 20.51 -6.18 -0.31
CA GLY A 170 19.28 -5.79 -0.99
C GLY A 170 19.54 -4.70 -2.02
N THR A 171 19.46 -5.06 -3.31
CA THR A 171 19.58 -4.11 -4.44
C THR A 171 18.46 -4.38 -5.45
N ILE A 172 18.16 -3.41 -6.32
CA ILE A 172 17.21 -3.63 -7.42
C ILE A 172 17.92 -4.48 -8.47
N LYS A 173 17.38 -5.69 -8.69
CA LYS A 173 17.87 -6.63 -9.69
C LYS A 173 17.26 -6.40 -11.07
N VAL A 174 15.95 -6.25 -11.09
CA VAL A 174 15.17 -6.11 -12.34
C VAL A 174 14.08 -5.07 -12.12
N ASN A 175 13.90 -4.24 -13.15
CA ASN A 175 12.78 -3.33 -13.29
C ASN A 175 11.86 -3.86 -14.40
N ILE A 176 10.59 -4.15 -14.08
CA ILE A 176 9.61 -4.70 -15.01
C ILE A 176 8.51 -3.64 -15.19
N ASN A 177 8.42 -3.07 -16.39
CA ASN A 177 7.28 -2.23 -16.76
C ASN A 177 6.06 -3.11 -17.01
N VAL A 178 4.94 -2.72 -16.44
CA VAL A 178 3.67 -3.46 -16.53
C VAL A 178 2.74 -2.72 -17.47
N ASP A 179 2.77 -3.11 -18.76
CA ASP A 179 1.98 -2.47 -19.83
C ASP A 179 0.53 -3.01 -19.91
N LEU A 180 -0.02 -3.48 -18.80
CA LEU A 180 -1.42 -3.89 -18.73
C LEU A 180 -2.34 -2.67 -18.82
N PRO A 181 -3.40 -2.72 -19.66
CA PRO A 181 -4.31 -1.60 -19.82
C PRO A 181 -5.05 -1.26 -18.51
N ARG A 182 -5.52 -0.02 -18.39
CA ARG A 182 -6.41 0.44 -17.31
C ARG A 182 -7.81 0.74 -17.88
N PRO A 183 -8.90 0.52 -17.14
CA PRO A 183 -8.96 0.02 -15.76
C PRO A 183 -8.55 -1.46 -15.69
N ARG A 184 -7.77 -1.82 -14.68
CA ARG A 184 -7.35 -3.19 -14.48
C ARG A 184 -8.42 -4.00 -13.78
N SER A 185 -8.54 -5.27 -14.18
CA SER A 185 -9.43 -6.25 -13.57
C SER A 185 -8.71 -7.58 -13.35
N ARG A 186 -9.27 -8.38 -12.48
CA ARG A 186 -8.71 -9.70 -12.19
C ARG A 186 -8.72 -10.65 -13.40
N ASP A 187 -9.60 -10.44 -14.36
CA ASP A 187 -9.66 -11.27 -15.58
C ASP A 187 -8.37 -11.19 -16.41
N MET A 188 -7.59 -10.11 -16.21
CA MET A 188 -6.29 -9.97 -16.89
C MET A 188 -5.25 -11.01 -16.46
N ILE A 189 -5.43 -11.66 -15.30
CA ILE A 189 -4.48 -12.68 -14.79
C ILE A 189 -4.31 -13.84 -15.74
N VAL A 190 -5.33 -14.16 -16.54
CA VAL A 190 -5.28 -15.25 -17.54
C VAL A 190 -4.81 -14.78 -18.92
N SER A 191 -4.48 -13.51 -19.10
CA SER A 191 -4.00 -12.98 -20.38
C SER A 191 -2.57 -13.43 -20.69
N GLU A 192 -2.24 -13.49 -21.98
CA GLU A 192 -0.89 -13.82 -22.44
C GLU A 192 0.15 -12.82 -21.90
N GLU A 193 -0.20 -11.53 -21.91
CA GLU A 193 0.68 -10.46 -21.41
C GLU A 193 0.94 -10.60 -19.92
N PHE A 194 -0.07 -10.87 -19.10
CA PHE A 194 0.11 -11.14 -17.67
C PHE A 194 1.01 -12.35 -17.45
N THR A 195 0.77 -13.44 -18.20
CA THR A 195 1.58 -14.66 -18.13
C THR A 195 3.04 -14.39 -18.51
N ARG A 196 3.30 -13.56 -19.51
CA ARG A 196 4.64 -13.13 -19.92
C ARG A 196 5.36 -12.39 -18.79
N LEU A 197 4.70 -11.39 -18.19
CA LEU A 197 5.21 -10.61 -17.07
C LEU A 197 5.48 -11.48 -15.85
N GLN A 198 4.56 -12.41 -15.55
CA GLN A 198 4.70 -13.34 -14.44
C GLN A 198 5.90 -14.26 -14.62
N LYS A 199 6.12 -14.82 -15.80
CA LYS A 199 7.31 -15.65 -16.10
C LYS A 199 8.61 -14.86 -15.91
N GLN A 200 8.65 -13.61 -16.34
CA GLN A 200 9.80 -12.73 -16.17
C GLN A 200 10.09 -12.49 -14.67
N ALA A 201 9.06 -12.18 -13.88
CA ALA A 201 9.20 -11.95 -12.43
C ALA A 201 9.62 -13.23 -11.69
N ILE A 202 8.99 -14.38 -12.02
CA ILE A 202 9.35 -15.69 -11.45
C ILE A 202 10.81 -16.03 -11.72
N ALA A 203 11.30 -15.88 -12.96
CA ALA A 203 12.69 -16.17 -13.30
C ALA A 203 13.67 -15.33 -12.44
N ALA A 204 13.36 -14.03 -12.26
CA ALA A 204 14.18 -13.13 -11.45
C ALA A 204 14.20 -13.53 -9.96
N VAL A 205 13.04 -13.90 -9.39
CA VAL A 205 12.92 -14.30 -7.97
C VAL A 205 13.53 -15.67 -7.71
N HIS A 206 13.30 -16.66 -8.59
CA HIS A 206 13.86 -18.01 -8.43
C HIS A 206 15.38 -18.01 -8.45
N GLU A 207 16.00 -17.18 -9.29
CA GLU A 207 17.46 -17.05 -9.29
C GLU A 207 17.99 -16.56 -7.94
N GLU A 208 17.29 -15.61 -7.31
CA GLU A 208 17.69 -15.09 -5.99
C GLU A 208 17.45 -16.12 -4.88
N ALA A 209 16.31 -16.83 -4.91
CA ALA A 209 16.04 -17.89 -3.94
C ALA A 209 17.11 -19.00 -4.03
N ARG A 210 17.53 -19.39 -5.25
CA ARG A 210 18.62 -20.36 -5.43
C ARG A 210 19.94 -19.85 -4.86
N LYS A 211 20.30 -18.59 -5.14
CA LYS A 211 21.54 -17.98 -4.59
C LYS A 211 21.53 -17.93 -3.06
N ALA A 212 20.38 -17.59 -2.46
CA ALA A 212 20.20 -17.56 -1.01
C ALA A 212 20.37 -18.95 -0.41
N PHE A 213 19.77 -19.99 -1.03
CA PHE A 213 19.89 -21.37 -0.61
C PHE A 213 21.36 -21.86 -0.70
N GLU A 214 22.05 -21.58 -1.81
CA GLU A 214 23.47 -21.93 -2.01
C GLU A 214 24.39 -21.28 -0.97
N ARG A 215 24.01 -20.11 -0.43
CA ARG A 215 24.73 -19.41 0.65
C ARG A 215 24.38 -19.93 2.06
N GLY A 216 23.47 -20.91 2.18
CA GLY A 216 23.00 -21.44 3.46
C GLY A 216 22.12 -20.46 4.25
N GLU A 217 21.57 -19.44 3.59
CA GLU A 217 20.60 -18.53 4.20
C GLU A 217 19.28 -19.30 4.35
N LYS A 218 18.87 -19.52 5.62
CA LYS A 218 17.56 -20.14 5.89
C LYS A 218 16.47 -19.21 5.38
N GLU A 219 15.50 -19.75 4.63
CA GLU A 219 14.27 -19.06 4.33
C GLU A 219 13.61 -18.60 5.64
N PHE A 220 13.60 -17.31 5.88
CA PHE A 220 12.68 -16.72 6.84
C PHE A 220 11.33 -16.59 6.12
N ALA A 221 10.49 -17.61 6.27
CA ALA A 221 9.11 -17.63 5.85
C ALA A 221 8.27 -16.66 6.69
#